data_c06a6827dcb30ca38069c30311143729
#
_entry.id   c06a6827dcb30ca38069c30311143729
#
_cell.length_a   1.000
_cell.length_b   1.000
_cell.length_c   1.000
_cell.angle_alpha   90.00
_cell.angle_beta   90.00
_cell.angle_gamma   90.00
#
_symmetry.space_group_name_H-M   'P 1'
#
loop_
_entity.id
_entity.type
_entity.pdbx_description
1 polymer ?
#
loop_
_entity_poly.entity_id
_entity_poly.type
_entity_poly.pdbx_seq_one_letter_code
_entity_poly.pdbx_strand_id
1 'polypeptide(L)'
;MDSRNKLRIVFGDVTVGIHGEDFHYIFSKQTGGMESLVKAGKEWLYRTPYPTFWRATTDNDRGNGFPLRSGMWLGADQFRKCIGFRLLADGEAVENHNAPENNVYSNQEYVQEAVLTYTYETITVPATTVDVSYTVHADGKIHVLAHYHGKEGLPVFGMRFIMPTKAVGYCYEGLSGETYPDRMAGGIYGRYEVEGLPVTPYLVPQECGMHMETEYVTIYRKDTLNNSDPSEEAFGLTFRACGEKFGFSCLPYTSEELENATHQEELPLPRRTVVCICGSVRGVGGIDS
;
A
#
# COMPACT_ATOMS: atom_id res chain seq x y z
N MET A 1 16.83 -27.04 16.96
CA MET A 1 16.69 -25.58 16.77
C MET A 1 15.21 -25.28 16.72
N ASP A 2 14.74 -24.41 17.59
CA ASP A 2 13.30 -24.12 17.75
C ASP A 2 12.77 -23.41 16.48
N SER A 3 11.88 -24.07 15.74
CA SER A 3 11.29 -23.55 14.51
C SER A 3 10.26 -22.42 14.75
N ARG A 4 9.95 -22.14 16.01
CA ARG A 4 8.88 -21.23 16.44
C ARG A 4 9.12 -19.74 16.20
N ASN A 5 10.32 -19.37 15.71
CA ASN A 5 10.71 -17.97 15.43
C ASN A 5 11.32 -17.82 14.04
N LYS A 6 10.90 -18.59 13.06
CA LYS A 6 11.42 -18.51 11.71
C LYS A 6 10.30 -18.37 10.69
N LEU A 7 10.58 -17.63 9.61
CA LEU A 7 9.77 -17.62 8.40
C LEU A 7 9.98 -18.92 7.63
N ARG A 8 8.95 -19.42 7.00
CA ARG A 8 9.04 -20.46 5.99
C ARG A 8 8.80 -19.84 4.62
N ILE A 9 9.75 -20.02 3.71
CA ILE A 9 9.60 -19.63 2.30
C ILE A 9 9.08 -20.83 1.53
N VAL A 10 8.00 -20.64 0.77
CA VAL A 10 7.40 -21.64 -0.10
C VAL A 10 7.47 -21.17 -1.54
N PHE A 11 8.17 -21.92 -2.37
CA PHE A 11 8.37 -21.59 -3.78
C PHE A 11 7.26 -22.21 -4.63
N GLY A 12 6.57 -21.38 -5.40
CA GLY A 12 5.65 -21.79 -6.45
C GLY A 12 6.22 -21.47 -7.84
N ASP A 13 5.51 -21.85 -8.89
CA ASP A 13 5.94 -21.57 -10.27
C ASP A 13 5.96 -20.07 -10.56
N VAL A 14 4.94 -19.35 -10.10
CA VAL A 14 4.78 -17.91 -10.32
C VAL A 14 4.66 -17.11 -9.02
N THR A 15 4.72 -17.78 -7.86
CA THR A 15 4.55 -17.14 -6.56
C THR A 15 5.65 -17.55 -5.58
N VAL A 16 5.84 -16.71 -4.56
CA VAL A 16 6.64 -17.02 -3.38
C VAL A 16 5.74 -16.77 -2.17
N GLY A 17 5.53 -17.80 -1.36
CA GLY A 17 4.80 -17.71 -0.09
C GLY A 17 5.75 -17.48 1.07
N ILE A 18 5.43 -16.54 1.95
CA ILE A 18 6.15 -16.31 3.21
C ILE A 18 5.18 -16.62 4.35
N HIS A 19 5.51 -17.62 5.14
CA HIS A 19 4.64 -18.14 6.18
C HIS A 19 5.28 -18.01 7.55
N GLY A 20 4.51 -17.60 8.54
CA GLY A 20 4.85 -17.62 9.96
C GLY A 20 3.78 -18.32 10.77
N GLU A 21 3.76 -18.10 12.09
CA GLU A 21 2.85 -18.79 13.01
C GLU A 21 1.38 -18.42 12.76
N ASP A 22 1.08 -17.12 12.59
CA ASP A 22 -0.28 -16.59 12.47
C ASP A 22 -0.49 -15.76 11.18
N PHE A 23 0.45 -15.87 10.23
CA PHE A 23 0.38 -15.14 8.97
C PHE A 23 0.87 -15.97 7.79
N HIS A 24 0.36 -15.63 6.61
CA HIS A 24 0.92 -16.04 5.35
C HIS A 24 0.73 -14.94 4.29
N TYR A 25 1.81 -14.63 3.60
CA TYR A 25 1.85 -13.62 2.57
C TYR A 25 2.23 -14.26 1.25
N ILE A 26 1.53 -13.91 0.18
CA ILE A 26 1.80 -14.43 -1.17
C ILE A 26 2.33 -13.27 -2.03
N PHE A 27 3.48 -13.50 -2.61
CA PHE A 27 4.13 -12.59 -3.54
C PHE A 27 4.12 -13.20 -4.93
N SER A 28 3.61 -12.47 -5.92
CA SER A 28 3.45 -12.95 -7.29
C SER A 28 4.50 -12.33 -8.21
N LYS A 29 5.17 -13.18 -8.97
CA LYS A 29 6.07 -12.76 -10.05
C LYS A 29 5.29 -12.39 -11.31
N GLN A 30 4.07 -12.91 -11.45
CA GLN A 30 3.20 -12.66 -12.60
C GLN A 30 2.50 -11.30 -12.49
N THR A 31 1.86 -11.02 -11.35
CA THR A 31 1.20 -9.73 -11.11
C THR A 31 2.18 -8.65 -10.66
N GLY A 32 3.38 -9.05 -10.25
CA GLY A 32 4.46 -8.17 -9.84
C GLY A 32 4.14 -7.46 -8.53
N GLY A 33 4.15 -8.19 -7.39
CA GLY A 33 3.96 -7.61 -6.05
C GLY A 33 3.32 -8.57 -5.06
N MET A 34 2.95 -8.04 -3.89
CA MET A 34 2.23 -8.78 -2.85
C MET A 34 0.78 -8.99 -3.26
N GLU A 35 0.37 -10.24 -3.47
CA GLU A 35 -0.97 -10.61 -3.94
C GLU A 35 -1.93 -10.88 -2.80
N SER A 36 -1.42 -11.37 -1.65
CA SER A 36 -2.21 -11.68 -0.46
C SER A 36 -1.42 -11.33 0.80
N LEU A 37 -2.10 -10.71 1.75
CA LEU A 37 -1.63 -10.39 3.09
C LEU A 37 -2.65 -10.93 4.09
N VAL A 38 -2.42 -12.15 4.55
CA VAL A 38 -3.27 -12.77 5.59
C VAL A 38 -2.53 -12.76 6.91
N LYS A 39 -3.14 -12.13 7.90
CA LYS A 39 -2.67 -12.09 9.29
C LYS A 39 -3.83 -12.45 10.22
N ALA A 40 -3.58 -13.32 11.20
CA ALA A 40 -4.60 -13.81 12.12
C ALA A 40 -5.88 -14.29 11.40
N GLY A 41 -5.72 -14.96 10.24
CA GLY A 41 -6.82 -15.47 9.42
C GLY A 41 -7.59 -14.42 8.62
N LYS A 42 -7.19 -13.14 8.64
CA LYS A 42 -7.86 -12.05 7.91
C LYS A 42 -7.05 -11.63 6.69
N GLU A 43 -7.70 -11.63 5.49
CA GLU A 43 -7.12 -11.07 4.26
C GLU A 43 -7.24 -9.55 4.25
N TRP A 44 -6.13 -8.87 3.99
CA TRP A 44 -6.07 -7.41 3.97
C TRP A 44 -5.99 -6.80 2.57
N LEU A 45 -5.70 -7.59 1.54
CA LEU A 45 -5.55 -7.09 0.19
C LEU A 45 -6.70 -7.55 -0.72
N TYR A 46 -7.28 -6.64 -1.44
CA TYR A 46 -8.15 -6.93 -2.58
C TYR A 46 -7.35 -7.03 -3.89
N ARG A 47 -6.29 -6.26 -3.99
CA ARG A 47 -5.35 -6.22 -5.12
C ARG A 47 -3.94 -5.97 -4.60
N THR A 48 -2.96 -6.35 -5.41
CA THR A 48 -1.55 -6.04 -5.20
C THR A 48 -1.36 -4.55 -4.93
N PRO A 49 -0.77 -4.14 -3.79
CA PRO A 49 -0.37 -2.77 -3.55
C PRO A 49 0.59 -2.28 -4.62
N TYR A 50 0.49 -1.01 -4.96
CA TYR A 50 1.31 -0.45 -6.04
C TYR A 50 1.79 0.97 -5.72
N PRO A 51 2.97 1.34 -6.26
CA PRO A 51 3.41 2.71 -6.18
C PRO A 51 2.45 3.61 -6.96
N THR A 52 2.07 4.73 -6.37
CA THR A 52 1.15 5.70 -6.98
C THR A 52 1.85 7.02 -7.26
N PHE A 53 1.48 7.66 -8.37
CA PHE A 53 2.11 8.89 -8.87
C PHE A 53 1.08 9.99 -9.09
N TRP A 54 -0.21 9.68 -8.96
CA TRP A 54 -1.31 10.59 -9.22
C TRP A 54 -2.22 10.74 -8.00
N ARG A 55 -2.63 11.97 -7.75
CA ARG A 55 -3.75 12.33 -6.88
C ARG A 55 -4.85 12.99 -7.70
N ALA A 56 -6.09 12.90 -7.27
CA ALA A 56 -7.18 13.59 -7.96
C ALA A 56 -6.95 15.11 -7.94
N THR A 57 -7.29 15.76 -9.04
CA THR A 57 -7.08 17.20 -9.18
C THR A 57 -8.10 17.99 -8.38
N THR A 58 -7.63 19.00 -7.65
CA THR A 58 -8.46 19.96 -6.95
C THR A 58 -8.92 21.07 -7.91
N ASP A 59 -9.90 21.88 -7.48
CA ASP A 59 -10.31 23.06 -8.25
C ASP A 59 -9.15 24.02 -8.49
N ASN A 60 -8.27 24.20 -7.49
CA ASN A 60 -7.06 25.02 -7.63
C ASN A 60 -6.09 24.43 -8.68
N ASP A 61 -5.93 23.11 -8.71
CA ASP A 61 -5.09 22.43 -9.70
C ASP A 61 -5.63 22.65 -11.12
N ARG A 62 -6.93 22.53 -11.29
CA ARG A 62 -7.60 22.77 -12.58
C ARG A 62 -7.43 24.24 -13.03
N GLY A 63 -7.61 25.18 -12.09
CA GLY A 63 -7.46 26.61 -12.33
C GLY A 63 -6.02 27.03 -12.71
N ASN A 64 -5.01 26.36 -12.20
CA ASN A 64 -3.60 26.67 -12.48
C ASN A 64 -2.97 25.84 -13.60
N GLY A 65 -3.75 24.96 -14.25
CA GLY A 65 -3.30 24.12 -15.37
C GLY A 65 -2.42 22.93 -14.97
N PHE A 66 -2.47 22.52 -13.70
CA PHE A 66 -1.73 21.33 -13.21
C PHE A 66 -2.02 20.05 -14.00
N PRO A 67 -3.29 19.71 -14.38
CA PRO A 67 -3.57 18.51 -15.15
C PRO A 67 -2.84 18.46 -16.49
N LEU A 68 -2.65 19.61 -17.14
CA LEU A 68 -1.93 19.69 -18.41
C LEU A 68 -0.42 19.49 -18.23
N ARG A 69 0.15 20.07 -17.17
CA ARG A 69 1.60 19.95 -16.92
C ARG A 69 2.02 18.58 -16.42
N SER A 70 1.14 17.92 -15.67
CA SER A 70 1.44 16.65 -15.00
C SER A 70 0.70 15.44 -15.59
N GLY A 71 -0.02 15.64 -16.69
CA GLY A 71 -0.91 14.63 -17.29
C GLY A 71 -0.24 13.32 -17.67
N MET A 72 1.08 13.31 -17.89
CA MET A 72 1.82 12.06 -18.14
C MET A 72 1.80 11.07 -16.96
N TRP A 73 1.48 11.56 -15.75
CA TRP A 73 1.41 10.74 -14.55
C TRP A 73 0.03 10.13 -14.33
N LEU A 74 -1.01 10.65 -15.01
CA LEU A 74 -2.36 10.09 -14.92
C LEU A 74 -2.35 8.66 -15.50
N GLY A 75 -2.68 7.69 -14.66
CA GLY A 75 -2.66 6.26 -15.01
C GLY A 75 -1.27 5.62 -15.06
N ALA A 76 -0.19 6.34 -14.77
CA ALA A 76 1.18 5.79 -14.78
C ALA A 76 1.35 4.64 -13.77
N ASP A 77 0.60 4.65 -12.68
CA ASP A 77 0.54 3.59 -11.69
C ASP A 77 -0.28 2.37 -12.16
N GLN A 78 -1.30 2.55 -12.99
CA GLN A 78 -2.11 1.46 -13.54
C GLN A 78 -1.40 0.70 -14.66
N PHE A 79 -0.66 1.41 -15.51
CA PHE A 79 0.01 0.85 -16.67
C PHE A 79 1.51 0.58 -16.46
N ARG A 80 1.98 0.64 -15.19
CA ARG A 80 3.35 0.28 -14.85
C ARG A 80 3.67 -1.15 -15.27
N LYS A 81 4.91 -1.40 -15.65
CA LYS A 81 5.40 -2.72 -16.01
C LYS A 81 6.37 -3.22 -14.93
N CYS A 82 6.14 -4.40 -14.36
CA CYS A 82 7.13 -5.06 -13.53
C CYS A 82 8.23 -5.64 -14.44
N ILE A 83 9.45 -5.14 -14.29
CA ILE A 83 10.61 -5.52 -15.10
C ILE A 83 11.67 -6.30 -14.33
N GLY A 84 11.55 -6.40 -13.01
CA GLY A 84 12.51 -7.10 -12.17
C GLY A 84 11.89 -7.64 -10.89
N PHE A 85 12.43 -8.78 -10.44
CA PHE A 85 12.13 -9.39 -9.15
C PHE A 85 13.42 -9.94 -8.53
N ARG A 86 13.61 -9.70 -7.23
CA ARG A 86 14.72 -10.26 -6.45
C ARG A 86 14.20 -10.76 -5.12
N LEU A 87 14.78 -11.83 -4.62
CA LEU A 87 14.54 -12.40 -3.30
C LEU A 87 15.86 -12.55 -2.55
N LEU A 88 15.93 -12.02 -1.34
CA LEU A 88 16.99 -12.30 -0.39
C LEU A 88 16.40 -13.10 0.78
N ALA A 89 17.14 -14.06 1.26
CA ALA A 89 16.85 -14.88 2.44
C ALA A 89 18.00 -14.74 3.42
N ASP A 90 17.78 -14.15 4.59
CA ASP A 90 18.81 -13.78 5.58
C ASP A 90 20.01 -13.03 4.94
N GLY A 91 19.70 -12.11 4.00
CA GLY A 91 20.68 -11.30 3.28
C GLY A 91 21.34 -11.97 2.09
N GLU A 92 21.12 -13.27 1.87
CA GLU A 92 21.68 -14.01 0.73
C GLU A 92 20.70 -14.07 -0.44
N ALA A 93 21.20 -13.86 -1.66
CA ALA A 93 20.37 -13.91 -2.86
C ALA A 93 19.89 -15.34 -3.14
N VAL A 94 18.60 -15.48 -3.43
CA VAL A 94 17.98 -16.72 -3.87
C VAL A 94 17.87 -16.69 -5.39
N GLU A 95 18.81 -17.34 -6.06
CA GLU A 95 18.90 -17.35 -7.53
C GLU A 95 17.76 -18.13 -8.18
N ASN A 96 17.42 -19.30 -7.61
CA ASN A 96 16.30 -20.12 -8.09
C ASN A 96 15.11 -20.03 -7.13
N HIS A 97 14.18 -19.17 -7.45
CA HIS A 97 12.96 -18.91 -6.69
C HIS A 97 11.69 -19.49 -7.34
N ASN A 98 11.83 -20.44 -8.25
CA ASN A 98 10.73 -21.24 -8.80
C ASN A 98 10.52 -22.51 -7.97
N ALA A 99 9.37 -23.16 -8.15
CA ALA A 99 9.11 -24.45 -7.53
C ALA A 99 10.24 -25.43 -7.87
N PRO A 100 10.81 -26.11 -6.87
CA PRO A 100 11.90 -27.02 -7.10
C PRO A 100 11.43 -28.26 -7.85
N GLU A 101 12.23 -28.74 -8.77
CA GLU A 101 12.03 -30.03 -9.43
C GLU A 101 12.14 -31.16 -8.39
N ASN A 102 11.32 -32.19 -8.51
CA ASN A 102 11.34 -33.40 -7.68
C ASN A 102 11.20 -33.14 -6.15
N ASN A 103 10.52 -32.08 -5.73
CA ASN A 103 10.32 -31.71 -4.33
C ASN A 103 11.62 -31.52 -3.52
N VAL A 104 12.71 -31.21 -4.15
CA VAL A 104 13.97 -30.87 -3.48
C VAL A 104 13.95 -29.38 -3.14
N TYR A 105 13.81 -29.05 -1.87
CA TYR A 105 13.77 -27.67 -1.38
C TYR A 105 15.17 -27.13 -1.12
N SER A 106 15.34 -25.81 -1.20
CA SER A 106 16.59 -25.14 -0.88
C SER A 106 16.85 -25.14 0.63
N ASN A 107 18.11 -24.99 1.05
CA ASN A 107 18.47 -24.82 2.46
C ASN A 107 17.95 -23.49 3.06
N GLN A 108 17.42 -22.60 2.21
CA GLN A 108 16.88 -21.28 2.55
C GLN A 108 15.36 -21.31 2.81
N GLU A 109 14.78 -22.49 3.04
CA GLU A 109 13.34 -22.63 3.34
C GLU A 109 12.95 -21.99 4.67
N TYR A 110 13.84 -21.99 5.69
CA TYR A 110 13.57 -21.43 7.02
C TYR A 110 14.58 -20.33 7.34
N VAL A 111 14.08 -19.09 7.42
CA VAL A 111 14.91 -17.89 7.58
C VAL A 111 14.36 -16.98 8.67
N GLN A 112 15.13 -15.99 9.11
CA GLN A 112 14.69 -14.95 10.04
C GLN A 112 14.03 -13.79 9.28
N GLU A 113 14.52 -13.52 8.07
CA GLU A 113 14.09 -12.39 7.26
C GLU A 113 14.06 -12.78 5.78
N ALA A 114 13.03 -12.31 5.09
CA ALA A 114 12.94 -12.41 3.64
C ALA A 114 12.71 -11.02 3.04
N VAL A 115 13.52 -10.63 2.04
CA VAL A 115 13.37 -9.36 1.33
C VAL A 115 13.00 -9.63 -0.13
N LEU A 116 11.81 -9.17 -0.52
CA LEU A 116 11.31 -9.30 -1.89
C LEU A 116 11.26 -7.91 -2.52
N THR A 117 12.00 -7.72 -3.60
CA THR A 117 12.07 -6.44 -4.32
C THR A 117 11.54 -6.57 -5.72
N TYR A 118 10.61 -5.70 -6.07
CA TYR A 118 10.06 -5.55 -7.40
C TYR A 118 10.54 -4.23 -8.01
N THR A 119 10.98 -4.28 -9.26
CA THR A 119 11.32 -3.09 -10.04
C THR A 119 10.23 -2.85 -11.08
N TYR A 120 9.61 -1.68 -11.02
CA TYR A 120 8.59 -1.24 -11.98
C TYR A 120 9.14 -0.17 -12.88
N GLU A 121 8.76 -0.22 -14.15
CA GLU A 121 8.98 0.84 -15.13
C GLU A 121 7.67 1.58 -15.40
N THR A 122 7.73 2.90 -15.42
CA THR A 122 6.57 3.76 -15.75
C THR A 122 6.41 3.89 -17.26
N ILE A 123 5.18 4.21 -17.71
CA ILE A 123 4.88 4.53 -19.11
C ILE A 123 5.15 6.00 -19.48
N THR A 124 5.71 6.78 -18.57
CA THR A 124 5.99 8.21 -18.77
C THR A 124 7.10 8.45 -19.79
N VAL A 125 7.21 9.66 -20.27
CA VAL A 125 8.29 10.07 -21.19
C VAL A 125 9.04 11.25 -20.56
N PRO A 126 10.31 11.07 -20.17
CA PRO A 126 11.04 9.80 -20.20
C PRO A 126 10.48 8.74 -19.22
N ALA A 127 10.66 7.47 -19.53
CA ALA A 127 10.36 6.40 -18.60
C ALA A 127 11.31 6.45 -17.40
N THR A 128 10.81 6.04 -16.24
CA THR A 128 11.60 5.94 -15.02
C THR A 128 11.27 4.65 -14.28
N THR A 129 12.02 4.34 -13.25
CA THR A 129 11.83 3.13 -12.47
C THR A 129 11.50 3.43 -11.01
N VAL A 130 10.83 2.47 -10.38
CA VAL A 130 10.54 2.44 -8.95
C VAL A 130 10.86 1.04 -8.43
N ASP A 131 11.66 0.96 -7.37
CA ASP A 131 11.83 -0.26 -6.61
C ASP A 131 10.88 -0.26 -5.41
N VAL A 132 10.18 -1.37 -5.22
CA VAL A 132 9.38 -1.62 -4.01
C VAL A 132 9.89 -2.89 -3.35
N SER A 133 10.42 -2.73 -2.13
CA SER A 133 10.95 -3.81 -1.32
C SER A 133 10.02 -4.09 -0.14
N TYR A 134 9.75 -5.36 0.08
CA TYR A 134 9.01 -5.87 1.24
C TYR A 134 9.98 -6.70 2.07
N THR A 135 10.35 -6.22 3.24
CA THR A 135 11.14 -6.98 4.21
C THR A 135 10.19 -7.61 5.21
N VAL A 136 10.07 -8.92 5.16
CA VAL A 136 9.20 -9.69 6.06
C VAL A 136 10.03 -10.28 7.18
N HIS A 137 9.61 -10.00 8.42
CA HIS A 137 10.25 -10.50 9.64
C HIS A 137 9.47 -11.67 10.24
N ALA A 138 10.15 -12.46 11.10
CA ALA A 138 9.59 -13.66 11.71
C ALA A 138 8.34 -13.39 12.60
N ASP A 139 8.16 -12.17 13.10
CA ASP A 139 6.98 -11.73 13.85
C ASP A 139 5.79 -11.30 12.96
N GLY A 140 5.96 -11.41 11.63
CA GLY A 140 4.93 -11.06 10.65
C GLY A 140 4.90 -9.58 10.27
N LYS A 141 5.77 -8.75 10.84
CA LYS A 141 5.90 -7.36 10.39
C LYS A 141 6.49 -7.28 9.01
N ILE A 142 6.00 -6.33 8.23
CA ILE A 142 6.50 -6.06 6.89
C ILE A 142 6.99 -4.62 6.85
N HIS A 143 8.28 -4.44 6.58
CA HIS A 143 8.82 -3.14 6.24
C HIS A 143 8.70 -2.92 4.73
N VAL A 144 7.97 -1.90 4.31
CA VAL A 144 7.78 -1.55 2.89
C VAL A 144 8.62 -0.33 2.56
N LEU A 145 9.50 -0.46 1.58
CA LEU A 145 10.31 0.64 1.07
C LEU A 145 10.03 0.82 -0.42
N ALA A 146 9.52 1.99 -0.81
CA ALA A 146 9.39 2.38 -2.20
C ALA A 146 10.44 3.44 -2.54
N HIS A 147 11.22 3.20 -3.58
CA HIS A 147 12.28 4.09 -4.05
C HIS A 147 12.07 4.50 -5.51
N TYR A 148 11.82 5.79 -5.73
CA TYR A 148 11.67 6.37 -7.05
C TYR A 148 13.02 6.83 -7.60
N HIS A 149 13.40 6.35 -8.79
CA HIS A 149 14.68 6.66 -9.43
C HIS A 149 14.64 7.85 -10.40
N GLY A 150 13.45 8.45 -10.57
CA GLY A 150 13.28 9.58 -11.47
C GLY A 150 13.68 10.93 -10.86
N LYS A 151 13.45 11.97 -11.64
CA LYS A 151 13.66 13.36 -11.22
C LYS A 151 12.44 13.87 -10.47
N GLU A 152 12.57 15.02 -9.82
CA GLU A 152 11.48 15.76 -9.16
C GLU A 152 10.35 16.12 -10.14
N GLY A 153 9.18 16.44 -9.60
CA GLY A 153 8.01 16.88 -10.38
C GLY A 153 6.84 15.89 -10.42
N LEU A 154 6.82 14.93 -9.50
CA LEU A 154 5.68 14.04 -9.29
C LEU A 154 4.51 14.78 -8.64
N PRO A 155 3.25 14.54 -9.07
CA PRO A 155 2.07 15.01 -8.35
C PRO A 155 1.99 14.49 -6.90
N VAL A 156 2.32 13.23 -6.72
CA VAL A 156 2.41 12.53 -5.44
C VAL A 156 3.32 11.32 -5.60
N PHE A 157 3.95 10.87 -4.51
CA PHE A 157 4.61 9.58 -4.46
C PHE A 157 4.25 8.84 -3.19
N GLY A 158 3.81 7.60 -3.33
CA GLY A 158 3.42 6.75 -2.21
C GLY A 158 3.06 5.35 -2.64
N MET A 159 2.47 4.61 -1.70
CA MET A 159 1.94 3.27 -1.94
C MET A 159 0.42 3.28 -1.73
N ARG A 160 -0.29 2.64 -2.65
CA ARG A 160 -1.75 2.49 -2.58
C ARG A 160 -2.11 1.05 -2.26
N PHE A 161 -2.93 0.90 -1.21
CA PHE A 161 -3.46 -0.37 -0.73
C PHE A 161 -4.98 -0.36 -0.91
N ILE A 162 -5.53 -1.41 -1.50
CA ILE A 162 -6.98 -1.58 -1.63
C ILE A 162 -7.38 -2.78 -0.80
N MET A 163 -8.15 -2.54 0.26
CA MET A 163 -8.66 -3.57 1.16
C MET A 163 -9.96 -4.17 0.62
N PRO A 164 -10.25 -5.45 0.93
CA PRO A 164 -11.38 -6.16 0.34
C PRO A 164 -12.75 -5.65 0.76
N THR A 165 -12.88 -5.04 1.95
CA THR A 165 -14.14 -4.55 2.48
C THR A 165 -14.00 -3.13 3.01
N LYS A 166 -15.14 -2.50 3.30
CA LYS A 166 -15.19 -1.14 3.83
C LYS A 166 -14.73 -1.13 5.29
N ALA A 167 -13.86 -0.20 5.63
CA ALA A 167 -13.47 0.05 7.02
C ALA A 167 -14.63 0.64 7.82
N VAL A 168 -14.71 0.28 9.10
CA VAL A 168 -15.64 0.88 10.05
C VAL A 168 -15.10 2.18 10.64
N GLY A 169 -13.81 2.42 10.49
CA GLY A 169 -13.12 3.63 10.93
C GLY A 169 -11.61 3.42 10.99
N TYR A 170 -10.91 4.42 11.48
CA TYR A 170 -9.47 4.36 11.70
C TYR A 170 -9.06 5.27 12.86
N CYS A 171 -7.94 4.95 13.50
CA CYS A 171 -7.30 5.86 14.43
C CYS A 171 -5.88 6.18 13.95
N TYR A 172 -5.41 7.39 14.24
CA TYR A 172 -4.07 7.79 13.82
C TYR A 172 -3.46 8.79 14.81
N GLU A 173 -2.15 8.93 14.74
CA GLU A 173 -1.39 9.98 15.39
C GLU A 173 -0.73 10.85 14.34
N GLY A 174 -1.13 12.12 14.27
CA GLY A 174 -0.72 13.05 13.23
C GLY A 174 -1.43 14.41 13.37
N LEU A 175 -1.50 15.18 12.30
CA LEU A 175 -2.21 16.46 12.28
C LEU A 175 -3.72 16.25 12.18
N SER A 176 -4.49 17.08 12.90
CA SER A 176 -5.95 17.05 12.90
C SER A 176 -6.56 17.44 11.56
N GLY A 177 -7.71 16.86 11.22
CA GLY A 177 -8.49 17.21 10.03
C GLY A 177 -7.79 16.86 8.71
N GLU A 178 -8.31 17.41 7.62
CA GLU A 178 -7.65 17.33 6.32
C GLU A 178 -6.53 18.35 6.23
N THR A 179 -5.31 17.88 6.03
CA THR A 179 -4.11 18.70 6.06
C THR A 179 -3.21 18.54 4.85
N TYR A 180 -3.77 18.15 3.69
CA TYR A 180 -2.97 18.07 2.46
C TYR A 180 -2.18 19.36 2.23
N PRO A 181 -0.99 19.30 1.66
CA PRO A 181 0.17 20.15 2.02
C PRO A 181 -0.11 21.65 2.19
N ASP A 182 -1.12 22.16 1.51
CA ASP A 182 -1.51 23.56 1.52
C ASP A 182 -2.34 23.99 2.75
N ARG A 183 -2.76 23.05 3.62
CA ARG A 183 -3.62 23.30 4.79
C ARG A 183 -3.01 22.87 6.12
N MET A 184 -1.73 22.55 6.17
CA MET A 184 -1.07 22.05 7.37
C MET A 184 -1.01 23.08 8.53
N ALA A 185 -1.03 24.37 8.23
CA ALA A 185 -0.86 25.42 9.20
C ALA A 185 -1.92 25.47 10.32
N GLY A 186 -3.11 24.93 10.08
CA GLY A 186 -4.20 24.84 11.08
C GLY A 186 -4.26 23.50 11.81
N GLY A 187 -3.42 22.54 11.45
CA GLY A 187 -3.41 21.20 12.03
C GLY A 187 -2.81 21.19 13.43
N ILE A 188 -3.45 20.45 14.34
CA ILE A 188 -2.95 20.22 15.69
C ILE A 188 -2.48 18.77 15.78
N TYR A 189 -1.24 18.55 16.21
CA TYR A 189 -0.71 17.19 16.36
C TYR A 189 -1.34 16.49 17.56
N GLY A 190 -1.81 15.26 17.38
CA GLY A 190 -2.46 14.48 18.42
C GLY A 190 -2.93 13.12 17.91
N ARG A 191 -3.69 12.43 18.78
CA ARG A 191 -4.36 11.16 18.42
C ARG A 191 -5.81 11.43 18.10
N TYR A 192 -6.26 10.85 17.00
CA TYR A 192 -7.60 11.05 16.48
C TYR A 192 -8.24 9.73 16.10
N GLU A 193 -9.53 9.63 16.36
CA GLU A 193 -10.38 8.53 15.91
C GLU A 193 -11.39 9.07 14.89
N VAL A 194 -11.53 8.35 13.80
CA VAL A 194 -12.44 8.72 12.70
C VAL A 194 -13.38 7.55 12.44
N GLU A 195 -14.67 7.81 12.54
CA GLU A 195 -15.71 6.83 12.26
C GLU A 195 -15.98 6.74 10.76
N GLY A 196 -16.01 5.53 10.24
CA GLY A 196 -16.28 5.25 8.83
C GLY A 196 -15.15 5.74 7.90
N LEU A 197 -15.55 6.11 6.70
CA LEU A 197 -14.68 6.64 5.65
C LEU A 197 -15.26 7.97 5.16
N PRO A 198 -15.03 9.08 5.87
CA PRO A 198 -15.57 10.37 5.48
C PRO A 198 -14.96 10.84 4.15
N VAL A 199 -15.81 11.34 3.28
CA VAL A 199 -15.45 11.96 2.01
C VAL A 199 -15.96 13.39 2.04
N THR A 200 -15.09 14.36 1.83
CA THR A 200 -15.49 15.76 1.80
C THR A 200 -16.38 16.02 0.57
N PRO A 201 -17.59 16.55 0.74
CA PRO A 201 -18.57 16.66 -0.34
C PRO A 201 -18.29 17.91 -1.20
N TYR A 202 -17.23 17.89 -1.98
CA TYR A 202 -16.98 18.90 -2.99
C TYR A 202 -18.00 18.81 -4.13
N LEU A 203 -18.33 19.94 -4.76
CA LEU A 203 -19.24 20.00 -5.89
C LEU A 203 -18.76 19.08 -7.04
N VAL A 204 -17.47 19.18 -7.34
CA VAL A 204 -16.78 18.25 -8.24
C VAL A 204 -15.88 17.38 -7.38
N PRO A 205 -15.97 16.05 -7.45
CA PRO A 205 -15.09 15.15 -6.71
C PRO A 205 -13.62 15.49 -6.96
N GLN A 206 -12.81 15.47 -5.91
CA GLN A 206 -11.40 15.84 -5.95
C GLN A 206 -10.64 15.19 -4.81
N GLU A 207 -9.32 15.38 -4.78
CA GLU A 207 -8.48 14.91 -3.67
C GLU A 207 -8.99 15.43 -2.33
N CYS A 208 -9.13 14.55 -1.37
CA CYS A 208 -9.62 14.86 -0.03
C CYS A 208 -9.12 13.84 1.00
N GLY A 209 -9.37 14.09 2.27
CA GLY A 209 -9.13 13.14 3.36
C GLY A 209 -7.66 12.90 3.70
N MET A 210 -6.72 13.71 3.21
CA MET A 210 -5.29 13.55 3.50
C MET A 210 -4.97 14.06 4.91
N HIS A 211 -4.29 13.22 5.68
CA HIS A 211 -3.73 13.54 7.00
C HIS A 211 -2.21 13.52 6.93
N MET A 212 -1.57 14.62 7.33
CA MET A 212 -0.12 14.79 7.25
C MET A 212 0.55 14.62 8.62
N GLU A 213 1.88 14.51 8.61
CA GLU A 213 2.72 14.33 9.80
C GLU A 213 2.29 13.13 10.64
N THR A 214 1.93 12.03 9.97
CA THR A 214 1.40 10.83 10.62
C THR A 214 2.51 9.90 11.07
N GLU A 215 2.47 9.52 12.33
CA GLU A 215 3.34 8.51 12.94
C GLU A 215 2.82 7.10 12.70
N TYR A 216 1.51 6.91 12.89
CA TYR A 216 0.83 5.65 12.55
C TYR A 216 -0.63 5.89 12.23
N VAL A 217 -1.20 4.95 11.48
CA VAL A 217 -2.65 4.81 11.29
C VAL A 217 -3.04 3.35 11.40
N THR A 218 -4.07 3.07 12.19
CA THR A 218 -4.70 1.74 12.28
C THR A 218 -6.06 1.78 11.63
N ILE A 219 -6.26 0.98 10.60
CA ILE A 219 -7.52 0.85 9.87
C ILE A 219 -8.31 -0.30 10.45
N TYR A 220 -9.56 -0.07 10.86
CA TYR A 220 -10.43 -1.08 11.45
C TYR A 220 -11.46 -1.56 10.43
N ARG A 221 -11.54 -2.87 10.27
CA ARG A 221 -12.56 -3.55 9.47
C ARG A 221 -13.34 -4.52 10.37
N LYS A 222 -14.55 -4.86 9.96
CA LYS A 222 -15.41 -5.84 10.64
C LYS A 222 -15.85 -6.93 9.66
N ASP A 223 -16.09 -6.55 8.42
CA ASP A 223 -16.56 -7.47 7.40
C ASP A 223 -15.39 -8.20 6.73
N THR A 224 -15.58 -9.46 6.43
CA THR A 224 -14.68 -10.30 5.64
C THR A 224 -15.34 -10.70 4.32
N LEU A 225 -14.56 -11.13 3.32
CA LEU A 225 -15.11 -11.70 2.09
C LEU A 225 -15.59 -13.14 2.28
N ASN A 226 -15.17 -13.78 3.37
CA ASN A 226 -15.53 -15.16 3.68
C ASN A 226 -16.77 -15.18 4.58
N ASN A 227 -17.89 -15.60 4.04
CA ASN A 227 -19.14 -15.74 4.78
C ASN A 227 -19.06 -16.80 5.91
N SER A 228 -18.05 -17.66 5.89
CA SER A 228 -17.77 -18.65 6.93
C SER A 228 -17.03 -18.08 8.14
N ASP A 229 -16.54 -16.85 8.05
CA ASP A 229 -15.81 -16.16 9.12
C ASP A 229 -16.46 -14.78 9.39
N PRO A 230 -17.66 -14.73 9.94
CA PRO A 230 -18.22 -13.48 10.41
C PRO A 230 -17.42 -13.02 11.63
N SER A 231 -16.69 -11.94 11.49
CA SER A 231 -16.07 -11.28 12.64
C SER A 231 -17.14 -10.51 13.41
N GLU A 232 -17.39 -10.89 14.66
CA GLU A 232 -18.26 -10.13 15.55
C GLU A 232 -17.58 -8.84 16.03
N GLU A 233 -16.23 -8.89 16.16
CA GLU A 233 -15.41 -7.77 16.58
C GLU A 233 -14.63 -7.17 15.40
N ALA A 234 -14.35 -5.88 15.49
CA ALA A 234 -13.48 -5.20 14.54
C ALA A 234 -12.04 -5.68 14.70
N PHE A 235 -11.33 -5.81 13.58
CA PHE A 235 -9.91 -6.15 13.51
C PHE A 235 -9.15 -5.05 12.77
N GLY A 236 -7.88 -4.82 13.15
CA GLY A 236 -7.11 -3.68 12.70
C GLY A 236 -5.83 -4.07 11.97
N LEU A 237 -5.42 -3.21 11.03
CA LEU A 237 -4.09 -3.22 10.40
C LEU A 237 -3.45 -1.86 10.61
N THR A 238 -2.22 -1.85 11.10
CA THR A 238 -1.50 -0.61 11.39
C THR A 238 -0.40 -0.38 10.35
N PHE A 239 -0.40 0.82 9.79
CA PHE A 239 0.72 1.37 9.05
C PHE A 239 1.48 2.33 9.96
N ARG A 240 2.79 2.13 10.08
CA ARG A 240 3.64 2.92 11.00
C ARG A 240 4.83 3.51 10.26
N ALA A 241 5.17 4.73 10.61
CA ALA A 241 6.38 5.40 10.11
C ALA A 241 7.65 4.64 10.53
N CYS A 242 8.58 4.47 9.61
CA CYS A 242 9.90 3.89 9.84
C CYS A 242 10.97 4.98 9.60
N GLY A 243 11.03 5.95 10.48
CA GLY A 243 11.90 7.12 10.39
C GLY A 243 11.12 8.40 10.19
N GLU A 244 10.87 8.81 8.95
CA GLU A 244 10.10 10.02 8.66
C GLU A 244 8.59 9.76 8.73
N LYS A 245 7.84 10.74 9.25
CA LYS A 245 6.39 10.72 9.23
C LYS A 245 5.87 10.74 7.80
N PHE A 246 4.67 10.22 7.62
CA PHE A 246 4.04 10.13 6.30
C PHE A 246 2.72 10.91 6.24
N GLY A 247 2.23 11.13 5.03
CA GLY A 247 0.86 11.52 4.77
C GLY A 247 0.02 10.30 4.41
N PHE A 248 -1.24 10.24 4.82
CA PHE A 248 -2.14 9.19 4.37
C PHE A 248 -3.54 9.71 4.08
N SER A 249 -4.23 8.99 3.20
CA SER A 249 -5.68 9.09 3.06
C SER A 249 -6.31 7.69 3.20
N CYS A 250 -7.53 7.65 3.74
CA CYS A 250 -8.30 6.42 3.90
C CYS A 250 -9.72 6.70 3.41
N LEU A 251 -9.99 6.32 2.17
CA LEU A 251 -11.20 6.68 1.42
C LEU A 251 -11.88 5.43 0.84
N PRO A 252 -13.15 5.51 0.45
CA PRO A 252 -13.81 4.45 -0.30
C PRO A 252 -13.52 4.49 -1.82
N TYR A 253 -12.74 5.45 -2.29
CA TYR A 253 -12.47 5.73 -3.70
C TYR A 253 -10.98 5.78 -4.00
N THR A 254 -10.61 5.38 -5.21
CA THR A 254 -9.27 5.63 -5.78
C THR A 254 -9.18 7.05 -6.31
N SER A 255 -7.95 7.53 -6.55
CA SER A 255 -7.75 8.84 -7.18
C SER A 255 -8.33 8.92 -8.59
N GLU A 256 -8.35 7.80 -9.32
CA GLU A 256 -8.92 7.73 -10.67
C GLU A 256 -10.46 7.81 -10.64
N GLU A 257 -11.09 7.17 -9.65
CA GLU A 257 -12.55 7.29 -9.47
C GLU A 257 -12.94 8.73 -9.13
N LEU A 258 -12.16 9.42 -8.28
CA LEU A 258 -12.38 10.83 -7.98
C LEU A 258 -12.08 11.75 -9.18
N GLU A 259 -10.99 11.48 -9.93
CA GLU A 259 -10.59 12.28 -11.09
C GLU A 259 -11.59 12.21 -12.24
N ASN A 260 -12.16 11.02 -12.46
CA ASN A 260 -13.09 10.78 -13.58
C ASN A 260 -14.51 11.27 -13.31
N ALA A 261 -14.88 11.51 -12.06
CA ALA A 261 -16.20 11.98 -11.69
C ALA A 261 -16.29 13.52 -11.81
N THR A 262 -17.29 14.03 -12.50
CA THR A 262 -17.61 15.47 -12.56
C THR A 262 -18.74 15.85 -11.61
N HIS A 263 -19.51 14.86 -11.14
CA HIS A 263 -20.57 15.02 -10.15
C HIS A 263 -20.50 13.92 -9.10
N GLN A 264 -21.00 14.19 -7.91
CA GLN A 264 -20.98 13.24 -6.78
C GLN A 264 -21.72 11.92 -7.08
N GLU A 265 -22.80 11.97 -7.83
CA GLU A 265 -23.60 10.81 -8.23
C GLU A 265 -22.92 9.88 -9.24
N GLU A 266 -21.81 10.30 -9.85
CA GLU A 266 -21.02 9.48 -10.76
C GLU A 266 -20.01 8.59 -10.00
N LEU A 267 -19.79 8.88 -8.72
CA LEU A 267 -18.93 8.04 -7.90
C LEU A 267 -19.56 6.66 -7.71
N PRO A 268 -18.74 5.58 -7.75
CA PRO A 268 -19.25 4.23 -7.56
C PRO A 268 -19.76 4.03 -6.12
N LEU A 269 -20.58 2.99 -5.91
CA LEU A 269 -20.97 2.60 -4.55
C LEU A 269 -19.72 2.23 -3.74
N PRO A 270 -19.56 2.80 -2.52
CA PRO A 270 -18.39 2.56 -1.68
C PRO A 270 -18.42 1.13 -1.10
N ARG A 271 -17.58 0.26 -1.62
CA ARG A 271 -17.53 -1.16 -1.23
C ARG A 271 -16.22 -1.55 -0.56
N ARG A 272 -15.17 -0.76 -0.72
CA ARG A 272 -13.79 -1.08 -0.30
C ARG A 272 -13.19 0.07 0.47
N THR A 273 -12.02 -0.18 1.00
CA THR A 273 -11.17 0.84 1.61
C THR A 273 -9.93 1.02 0.76
N VAL A 274 -9.65 2.23 0.37
CA VAL A 274 -8.45 2.64 -0.37
C VAL A 274 -7.58 3.44 0.58
N VAL A 275 -6.41 2.92 0.90
CA VAL A 275 -5.42 3.60 1.75
C VAL A 275 -4.26 4.03 0.86
N CYS A 276 -3.97 5.31 0.85
CA CYS A 276 -2.79 5.86 0.21
C CYS A 276 -1.82 6.30 1.30
N ILE A 277 -0.62 5.75 1.30
CA ILE A 277 0.48 6.15 2.18
C ILE A 277 1.47 6.92 1.33
N CYS A 278 1.62 8.22 1.60
CA CYS A 278 2.52 9.11 0.87
C CYS A 278 3.69 9.50 1.77
N GLY A 279 4.90 9.29 1.30
CA GLY A 279 6.13 9.64 2.02
C GLY A 279 6.93 10.72 1.29
N SER A 280 8.09 11.03 1.83
CA SER A 280 9.14 11.67 1.04
C SER A 280 9.53 10.73 -0.12
N VAL A 281 10.11 11.26 -1.18
CA VAL A 281 10.48 10.51 -2.41
C VAL A 281 11.33 9.25 -2.12
N ARG A 282 11.77 9.04 -0.87
CA ARG A 282 12.72 8.00 -0.47
C ARG A 282 12.16 6.84 0.37
N GLY A 283 10.92 6.90 0.85
CA GLY A 283 10.43 5.77 1.65
C GLY A 283 8.98 5.87 2.11
N VAL A 284 8.38 4.72 2.25
CA VAL A 284 7.06 4.51 2.87
C VAL A 284 7.25 3.59 4.08
N GLY A 285 6.55 3.86 5.16
CA GLY A 285 6.71 3.15 6.43
C GLY A 285 6.35 1.67 6.43
N GLY A 286 6.56 1.02 7.57
CA GLY A 286 6.26 -0.39 7.77
C GLY A 286 4.78 -0.68 8.03
N ILE A 287 4.37 -1.93 7.76
CA ILE A 287 3.03 -2.44 8.03
C ILE A 287 3.09 -3.35 9.26
N ASP A 288 2.28 -3.04 10.28
CA ASP A 288 2.18 -3.79 11.52
C ASP A 288 0.70 -4.11 11.81
N SER A 289 0.41 -5.34 12.24
CA SER A 289 -0.97 -5.82 12.48
C SER A 289 -1.16 -6.26 13.93
#